data_41039857a91acd47b44d8843c205007b
#
_entry.id   41039857a91acd47b44d8843c205007b
#
_cell.length_a   1.000
_cell.length_b   1.000
_cell.length_c   1.000
_cell.angle_alpha   90.00
_cell.angle_beta   90.00
_cell.angle_gamma   90.00
#
_symmetry.space_group_name_H-M   'P 1'
#
loop_
_entity.id
_entity.type
_entity.pdbx_description
1 polymer ?
#
loop_
_entity_poly.entity_id
_entity_poly.type
_entity_poly.pdbx_seq_one_letter_code
_entity_poly.pdbx_strand_id
1 'polypeptide(L)'
;MNILISGGSGFLGSAFSEAVIKRYRSENKEVHITWLTRDSNQPHPIDIKMMTYDELTKSDKSFDVILNLAGAGIADKRWSAARKEQLLASRVQPTEALLAFIARSSTKPKLLVSGSAIGWYGAQGDKPLIESSDFNTDFSHKLCDDWEQLALKATDYGVPVAIVRTGVVIHPEGGMVSKLLTPFKMGVGG
;
A
#
# COMPACT_ATOMS: atom_id res chain seq x y z
N MET A 1 2.29 -19.42 6.50
CA MET A 1 2.83 -18.06 6.40
C MET A 1 1.79 -17.07 6.90
N ASN A 2 2.19 -16.10 7.72
CA ASN A 2 1.31 -15.07 8.27
C ASN A 2 1.65 -13.72 7.61
N ILE A 3 0.66 -13.05 7.01
CA ILE A 3 0.83 -11.77 6.31
C ILE A 3 -0.07 -10.71 6.94
N LEU A 4 0.50 -9.55 7.27
CA LEU A 4 -0.24 -8.36 7.67
C LEU A 4 -0.28 -7.38 6.50
N ILE A 5 -1.47 -6.86 6.16
CA ILE A 5 -1.64 -5.94 5.04
C ILE A 5 -2.35 -4.67 5.50
N SER A 6 -1.68 -3.53 5.47
CA SER A 6 -2.35 -2.24 5.55
C SER A 6 -2.88 -1.85 4.16
N GLY A 7 -4.12 -1.37 4.09
CA GLY A 7 -4.78 -1.13 2.81
C GLY A 7 -5.26 -2.40 2.08
N GLY A 8 -5.48 -3.49 2.83
CA GLY A 8 -5.92 -4.78 2.29
C GLY A 8 -7.27 -4.71 1.56
N SER A 9 -8.21 -3.89 2.02
CA SER A 9 -9.51 -3.69 1.36
C SER A 9 -9.45 -2.79 0.12
N GLY A 10 -8.29 -2.20 -0.17
CA GLY A 10 -8.05 -1.44 -1.40
C GLY A 10 -7.88 -2.35 -2.61
N PHE A 11 -7.93 -1.74 -3.81
CA PHE A 11 -7.87 -2.47 -5.07
C PHE A 11 -6.66 -3.43 -5.19
N LEU A 12 -5.45 -2.93 -4.89
CA LEU A 12 -4.24 -3.76 -4.95
C LEU A 12 -4.17 -4.77 -3.80
N GLY A 13 -4.58 -4.37 -2.60
CA GLY A 13 -4.52 -5.24 -1.42
C GLY A 13 -5.46 -6.42 -1.52
N SER A 14 -6.67 -6.23 -2.04
CA SER A 14 -7.63 -7.31 -2.25
C SER A 14 -7.18 -8.26 -3.36
N ALA A 15 -6.73 -7.74 -4.50
CA ALA A 15 -6.20 -8.54 -5.61
C ALA A 15 -4.98 -9.36 -5.19
N PHE A 16 -4.04 -8.76 -4.44
CA PHE A 16 -2.90 -9.47 -3.89
C PHE A 16 -3.33 -10.59 -2.95
N SER A 17 -4.26 -10.31 -2.04
CA SER A 17 -4.76 -11.31 -1.08
C SER A 17 -5.37 -12.52 -1.78
N GLU A 18 -6.23 -12.28 -2.77
CA GLU A 18 -6.85 -13.32 -3.57
C GLU A 18 -5.80 -14.18 -4.31
N ALA A 19 -4.86 -13.52 -4.98
CA ALA A 19 -3.81 -14.20 -5.74
C ALA A 19 -2.93 -15.08 -4.83
N VAL A 20 -2.56 -14.58 -3.65
CA VAL A 20 -1.74 -15.33 -2.69
C VAL A 20 -2.51 -16.53 -2.12
N ILE A 21 -3.77 -16.34 -1.71
CA ILE A 21 -4.61 -17.43 -1.20
C ILE A 21 -4.76 -18.53 -2.26
N LYS A 22 -5.07 -18.13 -3.51
CA LYS A 22 -5.21 -19.07 -4.63
C LYS A 22 -3.93 -19.87 -4.87
N ARG A 23 -2.79 -19.20 -4.88
CA ARG A 23 -1.48 -19.82 -5.08
C ARG A 23 -1.15 -20.81 -3.97
N TYR A 24 -1.31 -20.42 -2.70
CA TYR A 24 -1.01 -21.28 -1.57
C TYR A 24 -1.90 -22.52 -1.54
N ARG A 25 -3.19 -22.37 -1.85
CA ARG A 25 -4.12 -23.49 -2.00
C ARG A 25 -3.68 -24.47 -3.10
N SER A 26 -3.24 -23.95 -4.25
CA SER A 26 -2.76 -24.84 -5.35
C SER A 26 -1.48 -25.58 -5.02
N GLU A 27 -0.70 -25.09 -4.06
CA GLU A 27 0.53 -25.72 -3.55
C GLU A 27 0.29 -26.58 -2.29
N ASN A 28 -0.96 -26.77 -1.84
CA ASN A 28 -1.32 -27.40 -0.57
C ASN A 28 -0.59 -26.81 0.65
N LYS A 29 -0.39 -25.48 0.64
CA LYS A 29 0.23 -24.71 1.71
C LYS A 29 -0.77 -23.82 2.41
N GLU A 30 -0.50 -23.51 3.69
CA GLU A 30 -1.33 -22.59 4.46
C GLU A 30 -0.78 -21.16 4.44
N VAL A 31 -1.68 -20.18 4.24
CA VAL A 31 -1.43 -18.76 4.42
C VAL A 31 -2.55 -18.14 5.23
N HIS A 32 -2.18 -17.29 6.17
CA HIS A 32 -3.11 -16.50 6.98
C HIS A 32 -2.88 -15.04 6.67
N ILE A 33 -3.89 -14.37 6.14
CA ILE A 33 -3.85 -12.95 5.81
C ILE A 33 -4.68 -12.18 6.82
N THR A 34 -4.10 -11.12 7.36
CA THR A 34 -4.77 -10.16 8.25
C THR A 34 -4.75 -8.79 7.58
N TRP A 35 -5.93 -8.21 7.35
CA TRP A 35 -6.04 -6.82 6.91
C TRP A 35 -6.07 -5.88 8.10
N LEU A 36 -5.21 -4.88 8.07
CA LEU A 36 -5.20 -3.79 9.02
C LEU A 36 -6.19 -2.72 8.56
N THR A 37 -7.13 -2.39 9.42
CA THR A 37 -8.28 -1.53 9.08
C THR A 37 -8.55 -0.48 10.15
N ARG A 38 -9.26 0.59 9.77
CA ARG A 38 -9.83 1.58 10.69
C ARG A 38 -11.20 1.19 11.21
N ASP A 39 -11.90 0.30 10.50
CA ASP A 39 -13.24 -0.20 10.84
C ASP A 39 -13.30 -1.71 10.62
N SER A 40 -13.43 -2.47 11.70
CA SER A 40 -13.51 -3.93 11.68
C SER A 40 -14.87 -4.46 11.19
N ASN A 41 -15.89 -3.60 11.10
CA ASN A 41 -17.24 -4.01 10.68
C ASN A 41 -17.43 -3.99 9.16
N GLN A 42 -16.43 -3.52 8.38
CA GLN A 42 -16.57 -3.52 6.94
C GLN A 42 -16.58 -4.95 6.37
N PRO A 43 -17.32 -5.18 5.28
CA PRO A 43 -17.35 -6.49 4.61
C PRO A 43 -15.94 -6.91 4.15
N HIS A 44 -15.62 -8.17 4.35
CA HIS A 44 -14.35 -8.76 3.94
C HIS A 44 -14.52 -10.23 3.54
N PRO A 45 -13.63 -10.81 2.72
CA PRO A 45 -13.65 -12.23 2.39
C PRO A 45 -13.48 -13.11 3.63
N ILE A 46 -14.15 -14.27 3.64
CA ILE A 46 -14.16 -15.21 4.78
C ILE A 46 -12.75 -15.71 5.18
N ASP A 47 -11.83 -15.77 4.23
CA ASP A 47 -10.46 -16.23 4.43
C ASP A 47 -9.52 -15.14 4.99
N ILE A 48 -10.03 -13.92 5.16
CA ILE A 48 -9.27 -12.76 5.64
C ILE A 48 -9.64 -12.48 7.09
N LYS A 49 -8.65 -12.29 7.94
CA LYS A 49 -8.86 -11.77 9.30
C LYS A 49 -8.76 -10.25 9.28
N MET A 50 -9.57 -9.60 10.09
CA MET A 50 -9.49 -8.16 10.29
C MET A 50 -8.77 -7.85 11.60
N MET A 51 -8.04 -6.74 11.64
CA MET A 51 -7.40 -6.20 12.82
C MET A 51 -7.44 -4.68 12.74
N THR A 52 -7.83 -4.02 13.80
CA THR A 52 -7.77 -2.55 13.88
C THR A 52 -6.35 -2.09 14.25
N TYR A 53 -6.07 -0.80 14.04
CA TYR A 53 -4.81 -0.21 14.48
C TYR A 53 -4.65 -0.23 16.01
N ASP A 54 -5.75 -0.08 16.76
CA ASP A 54 -5.74 -0.21 18.23
C ASP A 54 -5.43 -1.63 18.68
N GLU A 55 -6.01 -2.63 18.02
CA GLU A 55 -5.68 -4.04 18.28
C GLU A 55 -4.23 -4.34 17.92
N LEU A 56 -3.70 -3.75 16.82
CA LEU A 56 -2.30 -3.92 16.46
C LEU A 56 -1.38 -3.43 17.58
N THR A 57 -1.68 -2.30 18.26
CA THR A 57 -0.84 -1.78 19.35
C THR A 57 -0.73 -2.72 20.53
N LYS A 58 -1.69 -3.62 20.72
CA LYS A 58 -1.78 -4.58 21.83
C LYS A 58 -1.44 -6.01 21.43
N SER A 59 -1.24 -6.25 20.12
CA SER A 59 -1.07 -7.60 19.58
C SER A 59 0.35 -8.10 19.77
N ASP A 60 0.50 -9.33 20.27
CA ASP A 60 1.75 -10.08 20.33
C ASP A 60 1.90 -11.07 19.16
N LYS A 61 1.01 -11.00 18.17
CA LYS A 61 1.07 -11.86 16.98
C LYS A 61 2.36 -11.59 16.19
N SER A 62 2.93 -12.64 15.64
CA SER A 62 4.03 -12.53 14.68
C SER A 62 3.50 -12.62 13.25
N PHE A 63 4.09 -11.81 12.37
CA PHE A 63 3.84 -11.86 10.93
C PHE A 63 5.16 -12.10 10.20
N ASP A 64 5.12 -13.01 9.21
CA ASP A 64 6.30 -13.29 8.38
C ASP A 64 6.58 -12.13 7.42
N VAL A 65 5.53 -11.55 6.85
CA VAL A 65 5.59 -10.45 5.87
C VAL A 65 4.57 -9.38 6.22
N ILE A 66 4.99 -8.13 6.10
CA ILE A 66 4.09 -6.98 6.18
C ILE A 66 4.02 -6.33 4.80
N LEU A 67 2.80 -6.09 4.31
CA LEU A 67 2.54 -5.36 3.08
C LEU A 67 1.85 -4.03 3.42
N ASN A 68 2.52 -2.92 3.13
CA ASN A 68 2.04 -1.57 3.42
C ASN A 68 1.54 -0.89 2.13
N LEU A 69 0.23 -0.97 1.90
CA LEU A 69 -0.45 -0.38 0.74
C LEU A 69 -1.48 0.70 1.13
N ALA A 70 -1.53 1.08 2.41
CA ALA A 70 -2.48 2.08 2.86
C ALA A 70 -2.20 3.44 2.24
N GLY A 71 -3.24 4.06 1.70
CA GLY A 71 -3.16 5.39 1.12
C GLY A 71 -4.47 5.79 0.46
N ALA A 72 -4.90 7.04 0.66
CA ALA A 72 -6.02 7.59 -0.08
C ALA A 72 -5.67 7.74 -1.56
N GLY A 73 -6.64 7.48 -2.45
CA GLY A 73 -6.45 7.57 -3.89
C GLY A 73 -6.06 8.98 -4.34
N ILE A 74 -4.96 9.09 -5.06
CA ILE A 74 -4.36 10.38 -5.43
C ILE A 74 -5.25 11.16 -6.42
N ALA A 75 -5.99 10.46 -7.25
CA ALA A 75 -6.85 11.01 -8.30
C ALA A 75 -8.34 11.07 -7.91
N ASP A 76 -8.71 10.85 -6.63
CA ASP A 76 -10.11 10.83 -6.21
C ASP A 76 -10.72 12.21 -6.06
N LYS A 77 -9.90 13.22 -5.75
CA LYS A 77 -10.31 14.61 -5.53
C LYS A 77 -9.24 15.57 -6.02
N ARG A 78 -9.66 16.82 -6.31
CA ARG A 78 -8.74 17.90 -6.66
C ARG A 78 -7.75 18.20 -5.51
N TRP A 79 -6.51 18.53 -5.82
CA TRP A 79 -5.44 18.74 -4.85
C TRP A 79 -5.51 20.15 -4.23
N SER A 80 -6.33 20.31 -3.23
CA SER A 80 -6.26 21.44 -2.30
C SER A 80 -5.18 21.21 -1.23
N ALA A 81 -4.81 22.22 -0.46
CA ALA A 81 -3.89 22.06 0.67
C ALA A 81 -4.36 20.96 1.64
N ALA A 82 -5.62 21.01 2.08
CA ALA A 82 -6.20 20.00 2.96
C ALA A 82 -6.20 18.59 2.33
N ARG A 83 -6.41 18.47 0.99
CA ARG A 83 -6.33 17.17 0.32
C ARG A 83 -4.90 16.64 0.29
N LYS A 84 -3.90 17.49 0.09
CA LYS A 84 -2.48 17.10 0.13
C LYS A 84 -2.08 16.59 1.51
N GLU A 85 -2.51 17.26 2.57
CA GLU A 85 -2.30 16.81 3.96
C GLU A 85 -2.97 15.45 4.21
N GLN A 86 -4.21 15.25 3.74
CA GLN A 86 -4.90 13.97 3.85
C GLN A 86 -4.17 12.85 3.09
N LEU A 87 -3.63 13.15 1.90
CA LEU A 87 -2.86 12.19 1.11
C LEU A 87 -1.59 11.76 1.85
N LEU A 88 -0.89 12.69 2.46
CA LEU A 88 0.30 12.41 3.27
C LEU A 88 -0.07 11.61 4.52
N ALA A 89 -1.01 12.10 5.33
CA ALA A 89 -1.44 11.45 6.57
C ALA A 89 -1.92 10.01 6.34
N SER A 90 -2.63 9.76 5.23
CA SER A 90 -3.13 8.42 4.88
C SER A 90 -2.04 7.38 4.59
N ARG A 91 -0.79 7.81 4.41
CA ARG A 91 0.38 6.96 4.20
C ARG A 91 1.30 6.93 5.43
N VAL A 92 1.55 8.10 5.99
CA VAL A 92 2.45 8.26 7.15
C VAL A 92 1.90 7.53 8.37
N GLN A 93 0.67 7.81 8.80
CA GLN A 93 0.08 7.22 10.00
C GLN A 93 0.05 5.68 9.99
N PRO A 94 -0.41 5.00 8.91
CA PRO A 94 -0.31 3.55 8.81
C PRO A 94 1.13 3.03 8.88
N THR A 95 2.06 3.71 8.24
CA THR A 95 3.46 3.30 8.23
C THR A 95 4.08 3.44 9.62
N GLU A 96 3.81 4.53 10.34
CA GLU A 96 4.23 4.72 11.73
C GLU A 96 3.69 3.62 12.65
N ALA A 97 2.41 3.26 12.49
CA ALA A 97 1.81 2.17 13.27
C ALA A 97 2.49 0.82 13.00
N LEU A 98 2.83 0.54 11.74
CA LEU A 98 3.58 -0.67 11.39
C LEU A 98 5.00 -0.66 11.94
N LEU A 99 5.70 0.47 11.89
CA LEU A 99 7.03 0.62 12.48
C LEU A 99 7.01 0.44 14.00
N ALA A 100 6.05 1.05 14.69
CA ALA A 100 5.86 0.86 16.13
C ALA A 100 5.59 -0.61 16.49
N PHE A 101 4.80 -1.30 15.67
CA PHE A 101 4.59 -2.75 15.81
C PHE A 101 5.89 -3.52 15.59
N ILE A 102 6.64 -3.25 14.52
CA ILE A 102 7.92 -3.90 14.23
C ILE A 102 8.91 -3.67 15.38
N ALA A 103 9.03 -2.44 15.86
CA ALA A 103 9.98 -2.09 16.93
C ALA A 103 9.79 -2.93 18.20
N ARG A 104 8.53 -3.16 18.63
CA ARG A 104 8.21 -3.90 19.87
C ARG A 104 8.06 -5.41 19.67
N SER A 105 7.92 -5.91 18.41
CA SER A 105 7.75 -7.34 18.14
C SER A 105 8.95 -8.15 18.60
N SER A 106 8.72 -9.22 19.35
CA SER A 106 9.78 -10.17 19.75
C SER A 106 10.32 -10.96 18.55
N THR A 107 9.44 -11.31 17.63
CA THR A 107 9.81 -11.95 16.35
C THR A 107 9.60 -10.95 15.23
N LYS A 108 10.70 -10.49 14.62
CA LYS A 108 10.65 -9.52 13.54
C LYS A 108 10.10 -10.14 12.25
N PRO A 109 9.35 -9.39 11.45
CA PRO A 109 9.00 -9.79 10.08
C PRO A 109 10.27 -10.05 9.25
N LYS A 110 10.16 -10.98 8.31
CA LYS A 110 11.25 -11.29 7.37
C LYS A 110 11.36 -10.24 6.26
N LEU A 111 10.27 -9.49 6.02
CA LEU A 111 10.19 -8.50 4.97
C LEU A 111 9.06 -7.50 5.24
N LEU A 112 9.34 -6.22 5.03
CA LEU A 112 8.35 -5.17 4.83
C LEU A 112 8.33 -4.80 3.33
N VAL A 113 7.20 -5.03 2.65
CA VAL A 113 6.97 -4.51 1.31
C VAL A 113 6.15 -3.23 1.45
N SER A 114 6.69 -2.09 1.06
CA SER A 114 5.98 -0.81 1.10
C SER A 114 5.65 -0.31 -0.30
N GLY A 115 4.38 0.05 -0.49
CA GLY A 115 3.96 0.75 -1.69
C GLY A 115 4.67 2.10 -1.83
N SER A 116 4.83 2.50 -3.06
CA SER A 116 5.20 3.82 -3.54
C SER A 116 4.57 4.00 -4.92
N ALA A 117 4.98 4.98 -5.68
CA ALA A 117 4.48 5.22 -7.03
C ALA A 117 5.54 5.83 -7.93
N ILE A 118 5.33 5.72 -9.25
CA ILE A 118 6.16 6.41 -10.26
C ILE A 118 6.18 7.94 -10.07
N GLY A 119 5.24 8.49 -9.30
CA GLY A 119 5.27 9.89 -8.85
C GLY A 119 6.54 10.28 -8.10
N TRP A 120 7.32 9.33 -7.60
CA TRP A 120 8.64 9.55 -7.00
C TRP A 120 9.61 10.25 -7.95
N TYR A 121 9.52 9.93 -9.24
CA TYR A 121 10.42 10.54 -10.23
C TYR A 121 10.03 11.97 -10.61
N GLY A 122 8.80 12.41 -10.31
CA GLY A 122 8.26 13.68 -10.82
C GLY A 122 8.08 13.67 -12.32
N ALA A 123 7.91 14.83 -12.93
CA ALA A 123 7.71 14.98 -14.37
C ALA A 123 9.07 14.93 -15.10
N GLN A 124 9.30 13.88 -15.90
CA GLN A 124 10.57 13.65 -16.63
C GLN A 124 10.40 13.63 -18.17
N GLY A 125 9.22 14.00 -18.69
CA GLY A 125 8.90 13.89 -20.12
C GLY A 125 8.94 12.43 -20.59
N ASP A 126 9.46 12.20 -21.78
CA ASP A 126 9.54 10.87 -22.42
C ASP A 126 10.80 10.07 -22.06
N LYS A 127 11.58 10.52 -21.07
CA LYS A 127 12.81 9.86 -20.64
C LYS A 127 12.48 8.48 -20.03
N PRO A 128 13.08 7.38 -20.51
CA PRO A 128 12.99 6.09 -19.84
C PRO A 128 13.54 6.17 -18.41
N LEU A 129 12.82 5.64 -17.45
CA LEU A 129 13.18 5.70 -16.04
C LEU A 129 13.42 4.29 -15.49
N ILE A 130 14.46 4.18 -14.66
CA ILE A 130 14.80 3.00 -13.88
C ILE A 130 14.86 3.39 -12.41
N GLU A 131 14.99 2.43 -11.50
CA GLU A 131 14.94 2.67 -10.05
C GLU A 131 16.02 3.67 -9.56
N SER A 132 17.17 3.75 -10.24
CA SER A 132 18.27 4.66 -9.93
C SER A 132 18.21 6.00 -10.69
N SER A 133 17.15 6.26 -11.45
CA SER A 133 17.00 7.53 -12.18
C SER A 133 16.83 8.70 -11.22
N ASP A 134 17.30 9.89 -11.65
CA ASP A 134 17.07 11.15 -10.94
C ASP A 134 15.59 11.49 -10.87
N PHE A 135 15.25 12.45 -10.05
CA PHE A 135 13.89 12.94 -9.85
C PHE A 135 13.78 14.45 -10.03
N ASN A 136 12.57 14.91 -10.35
CA ASN A 136 12.18 16.31 -10.28
C ASN A 136 11.28 16.54 -9.06
N THR A 137 11.58 17.55 -8.28
CA THR A 137 10.84 17.85 -7.05
C THR A 137 9.48 18.46 -7.38
N ASP A 138 8.42 17.73 -7.04
CA ASP A 138 7.04 18.21 -7.03
C ASP A 138 6.30 17.63 -5.82
N PHE A 139 4.99 17.84 -5.73
CA PHE A 139 4.20 17.26 -4.63
C PHE A 139 4.16 15.73 -4.68
N SER A 140 4.11 15.14 -5.88
CA SER A 140 4.06 13.67 -6.03
C SER A 140 5.37 13.03 -5.59
N HIS A 141 6.49 13.64 -5.99
CA HIS A 141 7.81 13.22 -5.53
C HIS A 141 7.88 13.27 -4.00
N LYS A 142 7.58 14.44 -3.41
CA LYS A 142 7.66 14.62 -1.96
C LYS A 142 6.78 13.63 -1.20
N LEU A 143 5.56 13.38 -1.68
CA LEU A 143 4.65 12.41 -1.06
C LEU A 143 5.22 10.99 -1.07
N CYS A 144 5.81 10.57 -2.20
CA CYS A 144 6.41 9.25 -2.34
C CYS A 144 7.69 9.14 -1.52
N ASP A 145 8.55 10.16 -1.54
CA ASP A 145 9.81 10.18 -0.82
C ASP A 145 9.58 10.13 0.70
N ASP A 146 8.71 10.99 1.24
CA ASP A 146 8.33 10.95 2.66
C ASP A 146 7.83 9.55 3.07
N TRP A 147 7.06 8.88 2.20
CA TRP A 147 6.56 7.53 2.47
C TRP A 147 7.67 6.47 2.42
N GLU A 148 8.54 6.52 1.40
CA GLU A 148 9.65 5.58 1.24
C GLU A 148 10.65 5.71 2.39
N GLN A 149 11.09 6.96 2.72
CA GLN A 149 12.02 7.22 3.81
C GLN A 149 11.47 6.74 5.16
N LEU A 150 10.18 6.93 5.39
CA LEU A 150 9.56 6.42 6.61
C LEU A 150 9.57 4.89 6.66
N ALA A 151 9.18 4.22 5.57
CA ALA A 151 9.17 2.76 5.50
C ALA A 151 10.57 2.14 5.68
N LEU A 152 11.60 2.79 5.12
CA LEU A 152 12.99 2.36 5.23
C LEU A 152 13.51 2.31 6.67
N LYS A 153 12.90 3.06 7.62
CA LYS A 153 13.25 2.97 9.05
C LYS A 153 13.03 1.57 9.65
N ALA A 154 12.29 0.69 8.98
CA ALA A 154 12.18 -0.70 9.43
C ALA A 154 13.53 -1.43 9.42
N THR A 155 14.49 -0.98 8.61
CA THR A 155 15.85 -1.53 8.58
C THR A 155 16.61 -1.30 9.90
N ASP A 156 16.28 -0.25 10.65
CA ASP A 156 16.89 0.04 11.98
C ASP A 156 16.51 -1.06 12.99
N TYR A 157 15.45 -1.80 12.73
CA TYR A 157 15.00 -2.94 13.53
C TYR A 157 15.40 -4.31 12.94
N GLY A 158 16.27 -4.31 11.92
CA GLY A 158 16.76 -5.52 11.25
C GLY A 158 15.75 -6.15 10.28
N VAL A 159 14.72 -5.40 9.85
CA VAL A 159 13.73 -5.88 8.87
C VAL A 159 14.08 -5.37 7.47
N PRO A 160 14.34 -6.26 6.51
CA PRO A 160 14.52 -5.87 5.11
C PRO A 160 13.29 -5.14 4.56
N VAL A 161 13.52 -4.11 3.74
CA VAL A 161 12.45 -3.33 3.11
C VAL A 161 12.55 -3.42 1.60
N ALA A 162 11.42 -3.72 0.95
CA ALA A 162 11.27 -3.62 -0.50
C ALA A 162 10.26 -2.49 -0.81
N ILE A 163 10.71 -1.49 -1.56
CA ILE A 163 9.85 -0.41 -2.04
C ILE A 163 9.30 -0.78 -3.43
N VAL A 164 7.98 -0.66 -3.60
CA VAL A 164 7.32 -0.95 -4.88
C VAL A 164 6.75 0.34 -5.47
N ARG A 165 7.44 0.95 -6.42
CA ARG A 165 6.99 2.14 -7.16
C ARG A 165 5.99 1.72 -8.23
N THR A 166 4.72 1.69 -7.87
CA THR A 166 3.64 1.24 -8.75
C THR A 166 3.38 2.28 -9.84
N GLY A 167 3.27 1.81 -11.08
CA GLY A 167 2.82 2.60 -12.23
C GLY A 167 1.31 2.82 -12.24
N VAL A 168 0.81 3.29 -13.38
CA VAL A 168 -0.63 3.43 -13.59
C VAL A 168 -1.26 2.04 -13.72
N VAL A 169 -2.14 1.71 -12.78
CA VAL A 169 -2.84 0.42 -12.80
C VAL A 169 -4.01 0.49 -13.79
N ILE A 170 -3.99 -0.43 -14.74
CA ILE A 170 -5.00 -0.57 -15.81
C ILE A 170 -5.83 -1.81 -15.53
N HIS A 171 -7.11 -1.61 -15.16
CA HIS A 171 -8.05 -2.71 -14.93
C HIS A 171 -9.49 -2.21 -15.08
N PRO A 172 -10.44 -3.02 -15.64
CA PRO A 172 -11.81 -2.58 -15.88
C PRO A 172 -12.58 -2.26 -14.60
N GLU A 173 -12.31 -2.94 -13.49
CA GLU A 173 -13.00 -2.76 -12.22
C GLU A 173 -12.26 -1.81 -11.24
N GLY A 174 -11.10 -1.28 -11.63
CA GLY A 174 -10.31 -0.41 -10.77
C GLY A 174 -9.22 0.36 -11.51
N GLY A 175 -8.43 1.14 -10.76
CA GLY A 175 -7.35 1.93 -11.34
C GLY A 175 -7.85 3.09 -12.21
N MET A 176 -7.07 3.48 -13.21
CA MET A 176 -7.37 4.63 -14.08
C MET A 176 -8.53 4.33 -15.05
N VAL A 177 -8.59 3.15 -15.63
CA VAL A 177 -9.58 2.81 -16.67
C VAL A 177 -10.99 2.90 -16.15
N SER A 178 -11.27 2.42 -14.95
CA SER A 178 -12.62 2.50 -14.36
C SER A 178 -13.14 3.93 -14.24
N LYS A 179 -12.25 4.92 -14.02
CA LYS A 179 -12.60 6.35 -13.97
C LYS A 179 -12.82 6.97 -15.34
N LEU A 180 -12.13 6.46 -16.37
CA LEU A 180 -12.24 6.96 -17.73
C LEU A 180 -13.42 6.34 -18.51
N LEU A 181 -13.83 5.13 -18.18
CA LEU A 181 -14.88 4.40 -18.91
C LEU A 181 -16.18 5.19 -19.03
N THR A 182 -16.62 5.87 -17.97
CA THR A 182 -17.87 6.64 -18.01
C THR A 182 -17.80 7.83 -18.95
N PRO A 183 -16.80 8.74 -18.86
CA PRO A 183 -16.64 9.82 -19.83
C PRO A 183 -16.52 9.34 -21.28
N PHE A 184 -15.75 8.26 -21.52
CA PHE A 184 -15.61 7.70 -22.88
C PHE A 184 -16.93 7.14 -23.42
N LYS A 185 -17.70 6.39 -22.60
CA LYS A 185 -19.03 5.90 -22.99
C LYS A 185 -20.03 7.01 -23.27
N MET A 186 -19.86 8.17 -22.66
CA MET A 186 -20.70 9.36 -22.89
C MET A 186 -20.22 10.23 -24.07
N GLY A 187 -19.15 9.84 -24.77
CA GLY A 187 -18.61 10.59 -25.90
C GLY A 187 -17.87 11.90 -25.52
N VAL A 188 -17.56 12.07 -24.24
CA VAL A 188 -16.86 13.28 -23.72
C VAL A 188 -15.44 12.95 -23.25
N GLY A 189 -14.92 11.82 -23.62
CA GLY A 189 -13.61 11.28 -23.20
C GLY A 189 -12.50 11.56 -24.20
N GLY A 190 -12.55 12.72 -24.89
CA GLY A 190 -11.52 13.14 -25.86
C GLY A 190 -10.70 14.31 -25.36
#